data_f876cf401b5206f5387a0826df7edbc0
#
_entry.id   f876cf401b5206f5387a0826df7edbc0
#
_cell.length_a   1.000
_cell.length_b   1.000
_cell.length_c   1.000
_cell.angle_alpha   90.00
_cell.angle_beta   90.00
_cell.angle_gamma   90.00
#
_symmetry.space_group_name_H-M   'P 1'
#
loop_
_entity.id
_entity.type
_entity.pdbx_description
1 polymer ?
#
loop_
_entity_poly.entity_id
_entity_poly.type
_entity_poly.pdbx_seq_one_letter_code
_entity_poly.pdbx_strand_id
1 'polypeptide(L)'
;MAMPLTTAIDAWDKRWATVEGRADWLDPAPDVIALLPELKARGARTALDLGCGVGRHALFLAEHGLIVEAIDGSAAGLKFARETAQARGVSLGLQQATADALPFDEGSFDFVLSWNVIHHGSLGDVGRRLAEIWRVMKPGALYQGTMLPTRNINYGRGRTIAPDTFVVDGSERGHPHFYCDAATLVALFAGFELLSLTQQLHRKPGSWHWHIIAERRPL
;
A
#
# COMPACT_ATOMS: atom_id res chain seq x y z
N MET A 1 32.79 -0.24 4.35
CA MET A 1 31.82 0.86 4.41
C MET A 1 30.46 0.29 4.05
N ALA A 2 29.44 0.44 4.92
CA ALA A 2 28.07 0.05 4.58
C ALA A 2 27.59 0.98 3.47
N MET A 3 27.00 0.41 2.39
CA MET A 3 26.37 1.20 1.35
C MET A 3 25.25 2.06 1.96
N PRO A 4 25.06 3.31 1.49
CA PRO A 4 23.93 4.12 1.95
C PRO A 4 22.62 3.36 1.65
N LEU A 5 21.65 3.44 2.59
CA LEU A 5 20.33 2.86 2.38
C LEU A 5 19.66 3.51 1.19
N THR A 6 19.27 2.73 0.21
CA THR A 6 18.37 3.18 -0.85
C THR A 6 17.00 3.42 -0.22
N THR A 7 16.28 4.46 -0.62
CA THR A 7 14.90 4.63 -0.19
C THR A 7 13.98 3.69 -0.97
N ALA A 8 12.82 3.34 -0.42
CA ALA A 8 11.82 2.60 -1.16
C ALA A 8 11.41 3.37 -2.44
N ILE A 9 11.28 4.69 -2.34
CA ILE A 9 10.94 5.57 -3.46
C ILE A 9 11.95 5.42 -4.60
N ASP A 10 13.27 5.50 -4.32
CA ASP A 10 14.31 5.38 -5.36
C ASP A 10 14.29 4.00 -6.04
N ALA A 11 14.04 2.93 -5.27
CA ALA A 11 13.97 1.59 -5.79
C ALA A 11 12.76 1.39 -6.73
N TRP A 12 11.60 1.87 -6.31
CA TRP A 12 10.37 1.77 -7.08
C TRP A 12 10.35 2.73 -8.28
N ASP A 13 10.91 3.93 -8.16
CA ASP A 13 11.00 4.87 -9.29
C ASP A 13 11.81 4.29 -10.44
N LYS A 14 12.97 3.70 -10.15
CA LYS A 14 13.77 2.96 -11.14
C LYS A 14 13.00 1.81 -11.77
N ARG A 15 12.23 1.07 -10.97
CA ARG A 15 11.41 -0.04 -11.45
C ARG A 15 10.31 0.44 -12.39
N TRP A 16 9.56 1.46 -11.98
CA TRP A 16 8.45 2.00 -12.79
C TRP A 16 8.89 2.71 -14.07
N ALA A 17 10.15 3.09 -14.18
CA ALA A 17 10.70 3.72 -15.39
C ALA A 17 10.80 2.76 -16.58
N THR A 18 10.81 1.43 -16.37
CA THR A 18 10.99 0.44 -17.42
C THR A 18 9.72 -0.36 -17.72
N VAL A 19 9.61 -0.86 -18.96
CA VAL A 19 8.47 -1.72 -19.37
C VAL A 19 8.47 -3.03 -18.59
N GLU A 20 9.64 -3.66 -18.46
CA GLU A 20 9.83 -4.91 -17.74
C GLU A 20 9.50 -4.77 -16.26
N GLY A 21 9.88 -3.64 -15.65
CA GLY A 21 9.59 -3.35 -14.25
C GLY A 21 8.10 -3.23 -13.98
N ARG A 22 7.32 -2.72 -14.92
CA ARG A 22 5.85 -2.57 -14.82
C ARG A 22 5.07 -3.83 -15.16
N ALA A 23 5.62 -4.74 -15.97
CA ALA A 23 4.88 -5.84 -16.62
C ALA A 23 3.97 -6.63 -15.67
N ASP A 24 4.44 -6.91 -14.46
CA ASP A 24 3.69 -7.66 -13.45
C ASP A 24 2.70 -6.81 -12.63
N TRP A 25 2.59 -5.52 -12.90
CA TRP A 25 1.89 -4.55 -12.04
C TRP A 25 0.81 -3.76 -12.79
N LEU A 26 0.31 -4.28 -13.88
CA LEU A 26 -0.70 -3.60 -14.71
C LEU A 26 -2.12 -3.98 -14.32
N ASP A 27 -2.33 -5.20 -13.84
CA ASP A 27 -3.64 -5.69 -13.45
C ASP A 27 -3.91 -5.46 -11.96
N PRO A 28 -5.13 -5.08 -11.58
CA PRO A 28 -5.52 -4.95 -10.18
C PRO A 28 -5.46 -6.32 -9.48
N ALA A 29 -5.12 -6.30 -8.19
CA ALA A 29 -5.08 -7.52 -7.38
C ALA A 29 -6.49 -8.11 -7.24
N PRO A 30 -6.65 -9.46 -7.32
CA PRO A 30 -7.96 -10.11 -7.20
C PRO A 30 -8.73 -9.73 -5.93
N ASP A 31 -8.05 -9.56 -4.81
CA ASP A 31 -8.67 -9.19 -3.54
C ASP A 31 -9.22 -7.75 -3.56
N VAL A 32 -8.61 -6.85 -4.32
CA VAL A 32 -9.13 -5.48 -4.51
C VAL A 32 -10.39 -5.52 -5.39
N ILE A 33 -10.38 -6.36 -6.43
CA ILE A 33 -11.57 -6.59 -7.28
C ILE A 33 -12.70 -7.18 -6.43
N ALA A 34 -12.40 -8.16 -5.61
CA ALA A 34 -13.38 -8.87 -4.78
C ALA A 34 -14.06 -7.98 -3.71
N LEU A 35 -13.39 -6.90 -3.26
CA LEU A 35 -13.95 -5.98 -2.27
C LEU A 35 -14.93 -4.95 -2.90
N LEU A 36 -14.90 -4.75 -4.20
CA LEU A 36 -15.72 -3.72 -4.87
C LEU A 36 -17.23 -3.82 -4.60
N PRO A 37 -17.86 -5.01 -4.61
CA PRO A 37 -19.29 -5.14 -4.27
C PRO A 37 -19.61 -4.63 -2.87
N GLU A 38 -18.76 -4.91 -1.88
CA GLU A 38 -18.93 -4.43 -0.50
C GLU A 38 -18.78 -2.90 -0.43
N LEU A 39 -17.80 -2.31 -1.11
CA LEU A 39 -17.66 -0.85 -1.19
C LEU A 39 -18.92 -0.20 -1.76
N LYS A 40 -19.48 -0.78 -2.83
CA LYS A 40 -20.72 -0.29 -3.43
C LYS A 40 -21.94 -0.45 -2.51
N ALA A 41 -22.05 -1.59 -1.83
CA ALA A 41 -23.14 -1.84 -0.87
C ALA A 41 -23.11 -0.87 0.31
N ARG A 42 -21.90 -0.45 0.75
CA ARG A 42 -21.70 0.58 1.77
C ARG A 42 -21.89 2.01 1.25
N GLY A 43 -22.09 2.20 -0.05
CA GLY A 43 -22.24 3.52 -0.66
C GLY A 43 -20.94 4.33 -0.72
N ALA A 44 -19.79 3.66 -0.75
CA ALA A 44 -18.49 4.31 -0.85
C ALA A 44 -18.38 5.12 -2.15
N ARG A 45 -17.92 6.38 -2.05
CA ARG A 45 -17.78 7.30 -3.17
C ARG A 45 -16.36 7.77 -3.39
N THR A 46 -15.58 7.92 -2.32
CA THR A 46 -14.22 8.46 -2.35
C THR A 46 -13.22 7.39 -1.93
N ALA A 47 -12.12 7.27 -2.68
CA ALA A 47 -11.06 6.33 -2.38
C ALA A 47 -9.67 6.99 -2.44
N LEU A 48 -8.77 6.53 -1.58
CA LEU A 48 -7.34 6.83 -1.65
C LEU A 48 -6.57 5.55 -2.00
N ASP A 49 -5.80 5.57 -3.09
CA ASP A 49 -4.80 4.54 -3.41
C ASP A 49 -3.43 5.03 -2.94
N LEU A 50 -3.01 4.60 -1.76
CA LEU A 50 -1.78 4.99 -1.09
C LEU A 50 -0.61 4.14 -1.59
N GLY A 51 0.38 4.76 -2.23
CA GLY A 51 1.47 4.08 -2.92
C GLY A 51 0.99 3.39 -4.19
N CYS A 52 0.29 4.14 -5.03
CA CYS A 52 -0.42 3.62 -6.20
C CYS A 52 0.51 3.06 -7.31
N GLY A 53 1.81 3.40 -7.29
CA GLY A 53 2.76 3.00 -8.31
C GLY A 53 2.29 3.41 -9.71
N VAL A 54 2.07 2.42 -10.56
CA VAL A 54 1.58 2.59 -11.95
C VAL A 54 0.06 2.79 -12.04
N GLY A 55 -0.64 2.91 -10.93
CA GLY A 55 -2.06 3.26 -10.86
C GLY A 55 -3.06 2.14 -11.11
N ARG A 56 -2.64 0.86 -11.13
CA ARG A 56 -3.52 -0.27 -11.50
C ARG A 56 -4.82 -0.36 -10.68
N HIS A 57 -4.74 -0.10 -9.39
CA HIS A 57 -5.90 -0.14 -8.50
C HIS A 57 -6.71 1.15 -8.57
N ALA A 58 -6.02 2.31 -8.61
CA ALA A 58 -6.68 3.60 -8.78
C ALA A 58 -7.53 3.66 -10.05
N LEU A 59 -6.98 3.21 -11.18
CA LEU A 59 -7.69 3.10 -12.45
C LEU A 59 -8.92 2.20 -12.33
N PHE A 60 -8.74 1.00 -11.77
CA PHE A 60 -9.83 0.06 -11.56
C PHE A 60 -10.96 0.66 -10.71
N LEU A 61 -10.63 1.28 -9.58
CA LEU A 61 -11.64 1.88 -8.69
C LEU A 61 -12.39 3.03 -9.38
N ALA A 62 -11.68 3.89 -10.13
CA ALA A 62 -12.29 4.99 -10.85
C ALA A 62 -13.18 4.52 -12.03
N GLU A 63 -12.75 3.51 -12.80
CA GLU A 63 -13.58 2.86 -13.84
C GLU A 63 -14.88 2.28 -13.28
N HIS A 64 -14.92 1.99 -11.96
CA HIS A 64 -16.11 1.47 -11.28
C HIS A 64 -16.89 2.53 -10.49
N GLY A 65 -16.59 3.82 -10.73
CA GLY A 65 -17.41 4.96 -10.30
C GLY A 65 -17.00 5.61 -8.97
N LEU A 66 -15.82 5.28 -8.40
CA LEU A 66 -15.31 6.00 -7.26
C LEU A 66 -14.54 7.27 -7.71
N ILE A 67 -14.60 8.31 -6.91
CA ILE A 67 -13.71 9.48 -7.00
C ILE A 67 -12.41 9.07 -6.32
N VAL A 68 -11.31 8.98 -7.09
CA VAL A 68 -10.06 8.41 -6.60
C VAL A 68 -8.95 9.45 -6.55
N GLU A 69 -8.40 9.62 -5.37
CA GLU A 69 -7.09 10.23 -5.16
C GLU A 69 -6.03 9.12 -5.08
N ALA A 70 -4.89 9.32 -5.72
CA ALA A 70 -3.82 8.34 -5.74
C ALA A 70 -2.46 9.02 -5.54
N ILE A 71 -1.70 8.56 -4.57
CA ILE A 71 -0.39 9.12 -4.27
C ILE A 71 0.71 8.08 -4.38
N ASP A 72 1.88 8.52 -4.81
CA ASP A 72 3.10 7.73 -4.80
C ASP A 72 4.33 8.64 -4.68
N GLY A 73 5.43 8.14 -4.13
CA GLY A 73 6.71 8.84 -4.13
C GLY A 73 7.41 8.84 -5.49
N SER A 74 7.09 7.87 -6.35
CA SER A 74 7.70 7.68 -7.67
C SER A 74 7.09 8.59 -8.73
N ALA A 75 7.90 9.49 -9.28
CA ALA A 75 7.51 10.31 -10.42
C ALA A 75 7.26 9.47 -11.69
N ALA A 76 8.06 8.42 -11.90
CA ALA A 76 7.91 7.52 -13.05
C ALA A 76 6.60 6.73 -12.99
N GLY A 77 6.22 6.23 -11.80
CA GLY A 77 4.94 5.55 -11.57
C GLY A 77 3.76 6.47 -11.86
N LEU A 78 3.75 7.66 -11.26
CA LEU A 78 2.68 8.66 -11.45
C LEU A 78 2.56 9.14 -12.91
N LYS A 79 3.70 9.28 -13.61
CA LYS A 79 3.69 9.60 -15.04
C LYS A 79 2.95 8.53 -15.83
N PHE A 80 3.29 7.25 -15.61
CA PHE A 80 2.65 6.13 -16.30
C PHE A 80 1.16 6.03 -15.95
N ALA A 81 0.80 6.21 -14.66
CA ALA A 81 -0.60 6.20 -14.21
C ALA A 81 -1.42 7.31 -14.91
N ARG A 82 -0.85 8.52 -15.04
CA ARG A 82 -1.50 9.65 -15.72
C ARG A 82 -1.73 9.38 -17.20
N GLU A 83 -0.69 8.89 -17.90
CA GLU A 83 -0.79 8.56 -19.33
C GLU A 83 -1.83 7.45 -19.58
N THR A 84 -1.87 6.45 -18.69
CA THR A 84 -2.85 5.37 -18.78
C THR A 84 -4.27 5.86 -18.48
N ALA A 85 -4.46 6.70 -17.47
CA ALA A 85 -5.75 7.30 -17.14
C ALA A 85 -6.30 8.12 -18.33
N GLN A 86 -5.44 8.95 -18.92
CA GLN A 86 -5.80 9.73 -20.10
C GLN A 86 -6.20 8.84 -21.30
N ALA A 87 -5.43 7.78 -21.57
CA ALA A 87 -5.71 6.84 -22.66
C ALA A 87 -7.01 6.08 -22.46
N ARG A 88 -7.41 5.83 -21.20
CA ARG A 88 -8.68 5.13 -20.87
C ARG A 88 -9.86 6.08 -20.64
N GLY A 89 -9.67 7.39 -20.70
CA GLY A 89 -10.70 8.38 -20.42
C GLY A 89 -11.14 8.40 -18.95
N VAL A 90 -10.26 8.03 -18.04
CA VAL A 90 -10.51 7.94 -16.59
C VAL A 90 -9.92 9.17 -15.89
N SER A 91 -10.66 9.75 -14.94
CA SER A 91 -10.17 10.87 -14.11
C SER A 91 -9.59 10.34 -12.80
N LEU A 92 -8.35 10.73 -12.49
CA LEU A 92 -7.66 10.45 -11.22
C LEU A 92 -7.06 11.72 -10.65
N GLY A 93 -7.19 11.96 -9.36
CA GLY A 93 -6.32 12.86 -8.62
C GLY A 93 -4.97 12.18 -8.40
N LEU A 94 -3.90 12.71 -9.02
CA LEU A 94 -2.55 12.13 -8.94
C LEU A 94 -1.58 13.12 -8.31
N GLN A 95 -1.02 12.77 -7.16
CA GLN A 95 -0.11 13.63 -6.42
C GLN A 95 1.16 12.88 -5.98
N GLN A 96 2.32 13.53 -6.12
CA GLN A 96 3.57 13.00 -5.57
C GLN A 96 3.64 13.33 -4.08
N ALA A 97 3.52 12.30 -3.24
CA ALA A 97 3.54 12.41 -1.79
C ALA A 97 4.02 11.11 -1.13
N THR A 98 4.31 11.16 0.15
CA THR A 98 4.67 9.99 0.97
C THR A 98 3.56 9.62 1.93
N ALA A 99 3.57 8.36 2.39
CA ALA A 99 2.59 7.87 3.36
C ALA A 99 2.78 8.43 4.78
N ASP A 100 3.88 9.12 5.05
CA ASP A 100 4.22 9.62 6.38
C ASP A 100 3.51 10.93 6.75
N ALA A 101 2.98 11.67 5.74
CA ALA A 101 2.18 12.87 5.90
C ALA A 101 1.26 13.01 4.68
N LEU A 102 0.00 12.65 4.85
CA LEU A 102 -0.98 12.66 3.76
C LEU A 102 -1.55 14.07 3.54
N PRO A 103 -1.52 14.59 2.29
CA PRO A 103 -1.96 15.95 1.96
C PRO A 103 -3.49 16.05 1.82
N PHE A 104 -4.23 15.41 2.73
CA PHE A 104 -5.69 15.37 2.73
C PHE A 104 -6.23 15.70 4.11
N ASP A 105 -7.42 16.26 4.15
CA ASP A 105 -8.13 16.57 5.40
C ASP A 105 -8.58 15.29 6.12
N GLU A 106 -8.83 15.44 7.44
CA GLU A 106 -9.41 14.36 8.23
C GLU A 106 -10.77 13.94 7.66
N GLY A 107 -11.05 12.62 7.64
CA GLY A 107 -12.33 12.10 7.23
C GLY A 107 -12.67 12.34 5.74
N SER A 108 -11.69 12.31 4.85
CA SER A 108 -11.88 12.56 3.41
C SER A 108 -12.38 11.34 2.63
N PHE A 109 -12.01 10.12 3.06
CA PHE A 109 -12.19 8.93 2.25
C PHE A 109 -13.13 7.89 2.87
N ASP A 110 -13.95 7.28 2.01
CA ASP A 110 -14.79 6.12 2.33
C ASP A 110 -14.00 4.81 2.24
N PHE A 111 -12.88 4.82 1.50
CA PHE A 111 -12.00 3.66 1.31
C PHE A 111 -10.55 4.11 1.19
N VAL A 112 -9.64 3.42 1.87
CA VAL A 112 -8.19 3.59 1.72
C VAL A 112 -7.55 2.26 1.39
N LEU A 113 -6.84 2.21 0.27
CA LEU A 113 -6.05 1.06 -0.18
C LEU A 113 -4.57 1.32 0.05
N SER A 114 -3.84 0.32 0.56
CA SER A 114 -2.39 0.37 0.72
C SER A 114 -1.79 -1.00 0.39
N TRP A 115 -1.48 -1.24 -0.89
CA TRP A 115 -1.08 -2.55 -1.39
C TRP A 115 0.43 -2.65 -1.61
N ASN A 116 1.12 -3.40 -0.75
CA ASN A 116 2.59 -3.55 -0.73
C ASN A 116 3.35 -2.24 -0.44
N VAL A 117 2.86 -1.43 0.49
CA VAL A 117 3.40 -0.08 0.73
C VAL A 117 3.87 0.14 2.17
N ILE A 118 2.97 0.01 3.16
CA ILE A 118 3.23 0.55 4.50
C ILE A 118 4.33 -0.18 5.27
N HIS A 119 4.70 -1.38 4.86
CA HIS A 119 5.78 -2.16 5.47
C HIS A 119 7.21 -1.72 5.06
N HIS A 120 7.34 -0.74 4.16
CA HIS A 120 8.65 -0.18 3.79
C HIS A 120 9.15 0.81 4.86
N GLY A 121 9.84 0.31 5.86
CA GLY A 121 10.33 1.09 7.00
C GLY A 121 10.45 0.25 8.25
N SER A 122 10.52 0.89 9.41
CA SER A 122 10.49 0.27 10.74
C SER A 122 9.07 0.16 11.31
N LEU A 123 8.91 -0.51 12.45
CA LEU A 123 7.65 -0.52 13.22
C LEU A 123 7.11 0.89 13.47
N GLY A 124 7.98 1.85 13.85
CA GLY A 124 7.58 3.22 14.09
C GLY A 124 7.07 3.94 12.83
N ASP A 125 7.66 3.64 11.65
CA ASP A 125 7.21 4.18 10.36
C ASP A 125 5.82 3.64 10.01
N VAL A 126 5.60 2.34 10.22
CA VAL A 126 4.28 1.71 10.00
C VAL A 126 3.22 2.34 10.91
N GLY A 127 3.54 2.54 12.19
CA GLY A 127 2.61 3.15 13.15
C GLY A 127 2.20 4.58 12.74
N ARG A 128 3.15 5.41 12.30
CA ARG A 128 2.85 6.78 11.80
C ARG A 128 1.95 6.74 10.56
N ARG A 129 2.24 5.87 9.60
CA ARG A 129 1.43 5.71 8.39
C ARG A 129 0.02 5.23 8.68
N LEU A 130 -0.15 4.29 9.61
CA LEU A 130 -1.47 3.85 10.05
C LEU A 130 -2.25 4.96 10.76
N ALA A 131 -1.58 5.83 11.53
CA ALA A 131 -2.22 7.00 12.14
C ALA A 131 -2.71 8.00 11.07
N GLU A 132 -1.92 8.25 10.02
CA GLU A 132 -2.33 9.09 8.89
C GLU A 132 -3.47 8.47 8.08
N ILE A 133 -3.40 7.16 7.81
CA ILE A 133 -4.49 6.41 7.17
C ILE A 133 -5.77 6.56 7.99
N TRP A 134 -5.69 6.32 9.31
CA TRP A 134 -6.83 6.47 10.20
C TRP A 134 -7.40 7.90 10.16
N ARG A 135 -6.55 8.91 10.18
CA ARG A 135 -6.95 10.33 10.16
C ARG A 135 -7.76 10.66 8.91
N VAL A 136 -7.29 10.25 7.72
CA VAL A 136 -7.95 10.61 6.46
C VAL A 136 -9.17 9.76 6.13
N MET A 137 -9.38 8.63 6.79
CA MET A 137 -10.58 7.81 6.65
C MET A 137 -11.76 8.45 7.35
N LYS A 138 -12.97 8.34 6.80
CA LYS A 138 -14.23 8.67 7.49
C LYS A 138 -14.52 7.62 8.58
N PRO A 139 -15.26 7.96 9.66
CA PRO A 139 -15.82 6.94 10.55
C PRO A 139 -16.62 5.90 9.76
N GLY A 140 -16.38 4.62 9.99
CA GLY A 140 -16.99 3.51 9.24
C GLY A 140 -16.38 3.23 7.85
N ALA A 141 -15.36 3.99 7.44
CA ALA A 141 -14.64 3.73 6.19
C ALA A 141 -13.83 2.44 6.25
N LEU A 142 -13.65 1.79 5.09
CA LEU A 142 -12.84 0.58 4.97
C LEU A 142 -11.39 0.89 4.61
N TYR A 143 -10.49 0.15 5.23
CA TYR A 143 -9.10 0.01 4.86
C TYR A 143 -8.86 -1.38 4.26
N GLN A 144 -8.12 -1.45 3.16
CA GLN A 144 -7.56 -2.70 2.64
C GLN A 144 -6.07 -2.53 2.41
N GLY A 145 -5.28 -3.51 2.84
CA GLY A 145 -3.84 -3.42 2.64
C GLY A 145 -3.12 -4.72 2.91
N THR A 146 -1.80 -4.68 2.69
CA THR A 146 -0.93 -5.82 2.93
C THR A 146 0.25 -5.47 3.81
N MET A 147 0.72 -6.46 4.59
CA MET A 147 1.92 -6.40 5.41
C MET A 147 2.75 -7.66 5.21
N LEU A 148 3.99 -7.68 5.68
CA LEU A 148 4.86 -8.85 5.60
C LEU A 148 4.81 -9.66 6.91
N PRO A 149 4.40 -10.94 6.86
CA PRO A 149 4.46 -11.82 8.03
C PRO A 149 5.86 -12.36 8.29
N THR A 150 6.15 -12.73 9.53
CA THR A 150 7.40 -13.39 9.94
C THR A 150 7.64 -14.72 9.25
N ARG A 151 6.61 -15.39 8.69
CA ARG A 151 6.77 -16.59 7.85
C ARG A 151 7.21 -16.30 6.41
N ASN A 152 7.32 -15.03 5.99
CA ASN A 152 7.80 -14.68 4.66
C ASN A 152 9.24 -15.18 4.48
N ILE A 153 9.57 -15.74 3.31
CA ILE A 153 10.90 -16.32 3.02
C ILE A 153 12.06 -15.32 3.21
N ASN A 154 11.78 -14.03 3.21
CA ASN A 154 12.80 -12.98 3.37
C ASN A 154 12.94 -12.50 4.83
N TYR A 155 12.12 -12.97 5.76
CA TYR A 155 12.27 -12.66 7.18
C TYR A 155 13.63 -13.13 7.70
N GLY A 156 14.33 -12.27 8.43
CA GLY A 156 15.66 -12.56 8.95
C GLY A 156 16.80 -12.57 7.93
N ARG A 157 16.53 -12.26 6.65
CA ARG A 157 17.56 -12.21 5.61
C ARG A 157 18.13 -10.80 5.49
N GLY A 158 19.43 -10.74 5.25
CA GLY A 158 20.16 -9.49 5.09
C GLY A 158 20.58 -8.86 6.42
N ARG A 159 20.73 -7.53 6.43
CA ARG A 159 21.17 -6.76 7.58
C ARG A 159 19.97 -6.30 8.40
N THR A 160 19.95 -6.64 9.68
CA THR A 160 18.96 -6.13 10.63
C THR A 160 19.29 -4.67 10.94
N ILE A 161 18.33 -3.77 10.81
CA ILE A 161 18.47 -2.33 11.09
C ILE A 161 17.61 -1.85 12.25
N ALA A 162 16.56 -2.58 12.58
CA ALA A 162 15.70 -2.43 13.75
C ALA A 162 15.03 -3.79 14.06
N PRO A 163 14.36 -3.98 15.19
CA PRO A 163 13.58 -5.18 15.45
C PRO A 163 12.66 -5.50 14.24
N ASP A 164 12.69 -6.76 13.81
CA ASP A 164 11.88 -7.28 12.68
C ASP A 164 11.99 -6.47 11.39
N THR A 165 13.07 -5.71 11.19
CA THR A 165 13.31 -4.85 10.04
C THR A 165 14.63 -5.17 9.38
N PHE A 166 14.56 -5.56 8.09
CA PHE A 166 15.73 -6.07 7.36
C PHE A 166 15.93 -5.35 6.02
N VAL A 167 17.21 -5.29 5.59
CA VAL A 167 17.66 -4.76 4.30
C VAL A 167 18.52 -5.81 3.63
N VAL A 168 18.26 -6.10 2.37
CA VAL A 168 19.09 -6.99 1.56
C VAL A 168 19.89 -6.14 0.58
N ASP A 169 21.13 -5.82 0.97
CA ASP A 169 22.01 -4.96 0.18
C ASP A 169 22.23 -5.51 -1.25
N GLY A 170 22.28 -4.62 -2.24
CA GLY A 170 22.52 -4.98 -3.64
C GLY A 170 21.33 -5.64 -4.36
N SER A 171 20.15 -5.68 -3.77
CA SER A 171 18.93 -6.23 -4.34
C SER A 171 17.81 -5.18 -4.47
N GLU A 172 16.69 -5.56 -5.07
CA GLU A 172 15.44 -4.76 -5.06
C GLU A 172 14.95 -4.45 -3.63
N ARG A 173 15.47 -5.14 -2.61
CA ARG A 173 15.20 -4.97 -1.18
C ARG A 173 16.29 -4.20 -0.45
N GLY A 174 17.03 -3.34 -1.15
CA GLY A 174 18.06 -2.46 -0.59
C GLY A 174 17.52 -1.35 0.31
N HIS A 175 16.24 -1.37 0.63
CA HIS A 175 15.55 -0.47 1.57
C HIS A 175 14.87 -1.26 2.69
N PRO A 176 14.52 -0.62 3.83
CA PRO A 176 13.95 -1.29 4.99
C PRO A 176 12.62 -1.98 4.69
N HIS A 177 12.48 -3.23 5.17
CA HIS A 177 11.23 -3.98 5.17
C HIS A 177 10.94 -4.47 6.58
N PHE A 178 9.83 -4.04 7.13
CA PHE A 178 9.31 -4.48 8.42
C PHE A 178 8.43 -5.71 8.25
N TYR A 179 8.58 -6.67 9.16
CA TYR A 179 7.80 -7.91 9.23
C TYR A 179 7.12 -7.99 10.58
N CYS A 180 5.95 -8.61 10.65
CA CYS A 180 5.25 -8.79 11.92
C CYS A 180 4.53 -10.13 12.03
N ASP A 181 4.40 -10.61 13.25
CA ASP A 181 3.47 -11.68 13.59
C ASP A 181 2.04 -11.15 13.75
N ALA A 182 1.09 -12.03 14.04
CA ALA A 182 -0.31 -11.66 14.21
C ALA A 182 -0.53 -10.75 15.43
N ALA A 183 0.18 -10.96 16.53
CA ALA A 183 0.02 -10.18 17.75
C ALA A 183 0.46 -8.72 17.52
N THR A 184 1.61 -8.53 16.92
CA THR A 184 2.14 -7.21 16.54
C THR A 184 1.20 -6.50 15.56
N LEU A 185 0.67 -7.24 14.57
CA LEU A 185 -0.25 -6.67 13.60
C LEU A 185 -1.56 -6.21 14.26
N VAL A 186 -2.16 -7.01 15.12
CA VAL A 186 -3.36 -6.64 15.88
C VAL A 186 -3.12 -5.40 16.72
N ALA A 187 -1.96 -5.30 17.38
CA ALA A 187 -1.58 -4.12 18.17
C ALA A 187 -1.45 -2.85 17.30
N LEU A 188 -0.86 -2.96 16.10
CA LEU A 188 -0.75 -1.85 15.14
C LEU A 188 -2.12 -1.33 14.69
N PHE A 189 -3.11 -2.20 14.58
CA PHE A 189 -4.47 -1.86 14.15
C PHE A 189 -5.44 -1.61 15.31
N ALA A 190 -4.96 -1.28 16.52
CA ALA A 190 -5.81 -1.10 17.71
C ALA A 190 -6.92 -0.04 17.55
N GLY A 191 -6.73 0.96 16.68
CA GLY A 191 -7.75 1.97 16.35
C GLY A 191 -8.81 1.52 15.33
N PHE A 192 -8.66 0.31 14.78
CA PHE A 192 -9.54 -0.24 13.75
C PHE A 192 -10.34 -1.43 14.29
N GLU A 193 -11.45 -1.75 13.64
CA GLU A 193 -12.08 -3.06 13.71
C GLU A 193 -11.51 -3.94 12.60
N LEU A 194 -10.82 -5.02 12.96
CA LEU A 194 -10.28 -5.98 11.99
C LEU A 194 -11.41 -6.89 11.50
N LEU A 195 -11.82 -6.72 10.24
CA LEU A 195 -12.88 -7.52 9.61
C LEU A 195 -12.32 -8.79 8.97
N SER A 196 -11.10 -8.75 8.44
CA SER A 196 -10.43 -9.90 7.86
C SER A 196 -8.92 -9.78 8.05
N LEU A 197 -8.31 -10.89 8.45
CA LEU A 197 -6.87 -11.02 8.59
C LEU A 197 -6.44 -12.40 8.12
N THR A 198 -5.83 -12.47 6.95
CA THR A 198 -5.38 -13.74 6.35
C THR A 198 -3.95 -13.65 5.87
N GLN A 199 -3.28 -14.80 5.76
CA GLN A 199 -1.98 -14.88 5.11
C GLN A 199 -2.11 -15.56 3.76
N GLN A 200 -1.71 -14.87 2.72
CA GLN A 200 -1.76 -15.37 1.36
C GLN A 200 -0.38 -15.42 0.71
N LEU A 201 -0.20 -16.39 -0.17
CA LEU A 201 1.02 -16.53 -0.95
C LEU A 201 0.93 -15.62 -2.18
N HIS A 202 1.87 -14.69 -2.32
CA HIS A 202 2.01 -13.91 -3.53
C HIS A 202 2.94 -14.63 -4.53
N ARG A 203 2.64 -14.55 -5.79
CA ARG A 203 3.37 -15.01 -7.02
C ARG A 203 4.57 -15.96 -6.83
N LYS A 204 5.51 -15.69 -5.91
CA LYS A 204 6.73 -16.49 -5.71
C LYS A 204 6.58 -17.40 -4.48
N PRO A 205 7.07 -18.64 -4.52
CA PRO A 205 7.09 -19.53 -3.37
C PRO A 205 7.70 -18.86 -2.13
N GLY A 206 7.03 -18.95 -1.00
CA GLY A 206 7.46 -18.35 0.26
C GLY A 206 7.22 -16.83 0.41
N SER A 207 6.73 -16.15 -0.63
CA SER A 207 6.39 -14.73 -0.58
C SER A 207 5.02 -14.52 0.09
N TRP A 208 4.94 -14.83 1.38
CA TRP A 208 3.72 -14.65 2.16
C TRP A 208 3.47 -13.19 2.49
N HIS A 209 2.18 -12.79 2.44
CA HIS A 209 1.72 -11.46 2.87
C HIS A 209 0.50 -11.60 3.78
N TRP A 210 0.41 -10.73 4.77
CA TRP A 210 -0.84 -10.44 5.45
C TRP A 210 -1.75 -9.69 4.48
N HIS A 211 -2.99 -10.14 4.36
CA HIS A 211 -4.09 -9.42 3.70
C HIS A 211 -5.05 -8.98 4.79
N ILE A 212 -5.32 -7.69 4.82
CA ILE A 212 -6.01 -7.01 5.90
C ILE A 212 -7.20 -6.27 5.32
N ILE A 213 -8.37 -6.47 5.90
CA ILE A 213 -9.52 -5.60 5.74
C ILE A 213 -9.89 -5.12 7.14
N ALA A 214 -9.97 -3.81 7.32
CA ALA A 214 -10.27 -3.18 8.58
C ALA A 214 -11.22 -2.00 8.38
N GLU A 215 -11.97 -1.65 9.42
CA GLU A 215 -12.88 -0.52 9.42
C GLU A 215 -12.41 0.52 10.45
N ARG A 216 -12.40 1.82 10.10
CA ARG A 216 -12.23 2.88 11.10
C ARG A 216 -13.42 2.86 12.03
N ARG A 217 -13.20 2.56 13.32
CA ARG A 217 -14.28 2.60 14.33
C ARG A 217 -14.90 3.98 14.37
N PRO A 218 -16.24 4.08 14.44
CA PRO A 218 -16.90 5.32 14.86
C PRO A 218 -16.41 5.68 16.27
N LEU A 219 -16.12 6.95 16.52
CA LEU A 219 -15.82 7.45 17.86
C LEU A 219 -17.08 7.44 18.72
#